data_127415c823613b1b27cb13a1e55f0ea4
#
_entry.id   127415c823613b1b27cb13a1e55f0ea4
#
_cell.length_a   1.000
_cell.length_b   1.000
_cell.length_c   1.000
_cell.angle_alpha   90.00
_cell.angle_beta   90.00
_cell.angle_gamma   90.00
#
_symmetry.space_group_name_H-M   'P 1'
#
loop_
_entity.id
_entity.type
_entity.pdbx_description
1 polymer ?
#
loop_
_entity_poly.entity_id
_entity_poly.type
_entity_poly.pdbx_seq_one_letter_code
_entity_poly.pdbx_strand_id
1 'polypeptide(L)'
;MSKDIIETLAGVDKDDLIFSLDIGTRTIVGIVGYMEKDKFKVAAAEVIEHKSRAMLNGQIHDIEKVAEVAGEVKGKLEKKLGIKLEKVAIAAAGRVLKTCEIKVEREIDPGVLIDRDIIYGLEMEGIQKAQAILDKDEASVGQTKYY
;
A
#
# COMPACT_ATOMS: atom_id res chain seq x y z
N MET A 1 23.83 -3.13 -8.86
CA MET A 1 22.91 -3.06 -10.01
C MET A 1 23.43 -3.97 -11.09
N SER A 2 22.63 -4.92 -11.59
CA SER A 2 23.05 -5.76 -12.72
C SER A 2 23.02 -4.92 -14.01
N LYS A 3 23.87 -5.27 -14.97
CA LYS A 3 23.98 -4.57 -16.27
C LYS A 3 22.62 -4.52 -16.99
N ASP A 4 21.87 -5.60 -16.88
CA ASP A 4 20.55 -5.75 -17.51
C ASP A 4 19.50 -4.76 -16.98
N ILE A 5 19.56 -4.42 -15.69
CA ILE A 5 18.62 -3.46 -15.07
C ILE A 5 18.95 -2.03 -15.50
N ILE A 6 20.24 -1.71 -15.67
CA ILE A 6 20.68 -0.40 -16.17
C ILE A 6 20.19 -0.18 -17.60
N GLU A 7 20.30 -1.20 -18.45
CA GLU A 7 19.81 -1.16 -19.82
C GLU A 7 18.28 -1.07 -19.89
N THR A 8 17.57 -1.80 -18.99
CA THR A 8 16.09 -1.80 -18.94
C THR A 8 15.52 -0.45 -18.50
N LEU A 9 16.22 0.29 -17.64
CA LEU A 9 15.79 1.60 -17.12
C LEU A 9 16.41 2.79 -17.87
N ALA A 10 17.24 2.54 -18.91
CA ALA A 10 17.86 3.61 -19.66
C ALA A 10 16.79 4.47 -20.38
N GLY A 11 16.64 5.72 -19.93
CA GLY A 11 15.66 6.66 -20.47
C GLY A 11 14.27 6.62 -19.85
N VAL A 12 14.04 5.82 -18.81
CA VAL A 12 12.78 5.83 -18.04
C VAL A 12 12.90 6.84 -16.90
N ASP A 13 11.94 7.77 -16.82
CA ASP A 13 11.85 8.69 -15.69
C ASP A 13 11.45 7.91 -14.43
N LYS A 14 11.99 8.32 -13.28
CA LYS A 14 11.62 7.72 -11.98
C LYS A 14 10.13 7.89 -11.65
N ASP A 15 9.54 8.97 -12.12
CA ASP A 15 8.12 9.28 -11.91
C ASP A 15 7.19 8.39 -12.75
N ASP A 16 7.71 7.77 -13.82
CA ASP A 16 6.99 6.80 -14.64
C ASP A 16 7.05 5.37 -14.07
N LEU A 17 7.85 5.14 -13.03
CA LEU A 17 7.95 3.84 -12.39
C LEU A 17 6.74 3.59 -11.50
N ILE A 18 6.15 2.42 -11.71
CA ILE A 18 5.04 1.90 -10.90
C ILE A 18 5.60 0.82 -9.99
N PHE A 19 5.52 1.05 -8.67
CA PHE A 19 5.80 0.03 -7.67
C PHE A 19 4.48 -0.52 -7.13
N SER A 20 4.32 -1.83 -7.15
CA SER A 20 3.14 -2.52 -6.61
C SER A 20 3.54 -3.62 -5.63
N LEU A 21 2.70 -3.80 -4.61
CA LEU A 21 2.77 -4.89 -3.64
C LEU A 21 1.47 -5.69 -3.67
N ASP A 22 1.59 -7.00 -3.81
CA ASP A 22 0.51 -7.95 -3.57
C ASP A 22 0.75 -8.63 -2.21
N ILE A 23 -0.13 -8.35 -1.25
CA ILE A 23 -0.06 -8.88 0.11
C ILE A 23 -0.96 -10.11 0.18
N GLY A 24 -0.38 -11.27 -0.13
CA GLY A 24 -1.06 -12.56 -0.07
C GLY A 24 -0.94 -13.23 1.29
N THR A 25 -1.71 -14.30 1.49
CA THR A 25 -1.74 -15.05 2.75
C THR A 25 -0.38 -15.71 3.08
N ARG A 26 0.36 -16.12 2.08
CA ARG A 26 1.64 -16.83 2.25
C ARG A 26 2.85 -15.99 1.90
N THR A 27 2.73 -15.14 0.91
CA THR A 27 3.83 -14.35 0.34
C THR A 27 3.42 -12.92 0.13
N ILE A 28 4.41 -12.03 0.15
CA ILE A 28 4.30 -10.68 -0.39
C ILE A 28 5.11 -10.64 -1.67
N VAL A 29 4.48 -10.21 -2.75
CA VAL A 29 5.10 -10.02 -4.07
C VAL A 29 5.23 -8.52 -4.32
N GLY A 30 6.44 -8.07 -4.62
CA GLY A 30 6.70 -6.70 -5.06
C GLY A 30 7.15 -6.68 -6.51
N ILE A 31 6.59 -5.78 -7.30
CA ILE A 31 6.94 -5.59 -8.70
C ILE A 31 7.19 -4.11 -8.93
N VAL A 32 8.28 -3.79 -9.62
CA VAL A 32 8.54 -2.45 -10.17
C VAL A 32 8.63 -2.55 -11.67
N GLY A 33 7.92 -1.68 -12.36
CA GLY A 33 7.92 -1.62 -13.81
C GLY A 33 7.39 -0.29 -14.34
N TYR A 34 7.23 -0.19 -15.63
CA TYR A 34 6.76 1.00 -16.32
C TYR A 34 5.95 0.64 -17.57
N MET A 35 5.17 1.60 -18.05
CA MET A 35 4.45 1.42 -19.31
C MET A 35 5.35 1.79 -20.50
N GLU A 36 5.51 0.86 -21.43
CA GLU A 36 6.14 1.12 -22.72
C GLU A 36 5.10 0.90 -23.81
N LYS A 37 4.60 2.00 -24.37
CA LYS A 37 3.43 1.98 -25.25
C LYS A 37 2.24 1.33 -24.52
N ASP A 38 1.71 0.22 -25.05
CA ASP A 38 0.58 -0.49 -24.49
C ASP A 38 0.98 -1.73 -23.65
N LYS A 39 2.26 -1.83 -23.26
CA LYS A 39 2.78 -2.99 -22.53
C LYS A 39 3.44 -2.56 -21.22
N PHE A 40 3.10 -3.27 -20.16
CA PHE A 40 3.81 -3.13 -18.88
C PHE A 40 5.12 -3.91 -18.93
N LYS A 41 6.23 -3.21 -18.71
CA LYS A 41 7.57 -3.77 -18.64
C LYS A 41 7.98 -3.92 -17.19
N VAL A 42 8.34 -5.13 -16.77
CA VAL A 42 8.83 -5.39 -15.41
C VAL A 42 10.33 -5.13 -15.37
N ALA A 43 10.75 -4.20 -14.53
CA ALA A 43 12.16 -3.88 -14.29
C ALA A 43 12.75 -4.74 -13.17
N ALA A 44 11.99 -5.00 -12.11
CA ALA A 44 12.39 -5.86 -11.01
C ALA A 44 11.17 -6.49 -10.31
N ALA A 45 11.37 -7.68 -9.76
CA ALA A 45 10.39 -8.35 -8.91
C ALA A 45 11.09 -9.01 -7.72
N GLU A 46 10.37 -9.09 -6.59
CA GLU A 46 10.74 -9.81 -5.38
C GLU A 46 9.54 -10.52 -4.79
N VAL A 47 9.81 -11.69 -4.22
CA VAL A 47 8.80 -12.49 -3.51
C VAL A 47 9.40 -12.91 -2.17
N ILE A 48 8.69 -12.64 -1.08
CA ILE A 48 9.12 -13.06 0.25
C ILE A 48 7.95 -13.76 0.95
N GLU A 49 8.23 -14.91 1.53
CA GLU A 49 7.27 -15.64 2.36
C GLU A 49 7.19 -15.01 3.76
N HIS A 50 5.98 -15.01 4.34
CA HIS A 50 5.81 -14.65 5.75
C HIS A 50 6.56 -15.64 6.66
N LYS A 51 7.41 -15.12 7.54
CA LYS A 51 8.19 -15.93 8.50
C LYS A 51 7.32 -16.60 9.59
N SER A 52 6.09 -16.14 9.73
CA SER A 52 5.12 -16.61 10.71
C SER A 52 3.70 -16.50 10.15
N ARG A 53 2.70 -17.03 10.87
CA ARG A 53 1.28 -16.90 10.50
C ARG A 53 0.77 -15.46 10.75
N ALA A 54 1.35 -14.47 10.09
CA ALA A 54 0.90 -13.08 10.13
C ALA A 54 -0.43 -12.86 9.39
N MET A 55 -0.74 -13.78 8.47
CA MET A 55 -1.98 -13.81 7.70
C MET A 55 -2.73 -15.12 7.97
N LEU A 56 -4.05 -15.07 8.14
CA LEU A 56 -4.91 -16.23 8.31
C LEU A 56 -6.14 -16.08 7.40
N ASN A 57 -6.39 -17.09 6.56
CA ASN A 57 -7.57 -17.11 5.67
C ASN A 57 -7.77 -15.83 4.85
N GLY A 58 -6.69 -15.17 4.42
CA GLY A 58 -6.74 -13.91 3.68
C GLY A 58 -6.97 -12.67 4.54
N GLN A 59 -6.86 -12.77 5.87
CA GLN A 59 -6.94 -11.62 6.78
C GLN A 59 -5.60 -11.36 7.44
N ILE A 60 -5.28 -10.08 7.65
CA ILE A 60 -4.09 -9.66 8.37
C ILE A 60 -4.38 -9.80 9.87
N HIS A 61 -3.64 -10.69 10.54
CA HIS A 61 -3.70 -10.88 11.99
C HIS A 61 -2.64 -10.10 12.74
N ASP A 62 -1.49 -9.91 12.11
CA ASP A 62 -0.35 -9.24 12.72
C ASP A 62 0.19 -8.23 11.72
N ILE A 63 -0.25 -6.98 11.88
CA ILE A 63 0.08 -5.88 10.97
C ILE A 63 1.59 -5.59 11.00
N GLU A 64 2.23 -5.67 12.17
CA GLU A 64 3.66 -5.37 12.31
C GLU A 64 4.50 -6.36 11.53
N LYS A 65 4.19 -7.65 11.62
CA LYS A 65 4.90 -8.68 10.85
C LYS A 65 4.68 -8.58 9.35
N VAL A 66 3.48 -8.21 8.91
CA VAL A 66 3.20 -7.96 7.48
C VAL A 66 3.98 -6.74 7.01
N ALA A 67 4.01 -5.66 7.79
CA ALA A 67 4.77 -4.45 7.48
C ALA A 67 6.28 -4.71 7.41
N GLU A 68 6.83 -5.56 8.31
CA GLU A 68 8.24 -5.98 8.27
C GLU A 68 8.58 -6.67 6.94
N VAL A 69 7.76 -7.65 6.52
CA VAL A 69 7.98 -8.38 5.27
C VAL A 69 7.80 -7.46 4.05
N ALA A 70 6.81 -6.57 4.05
CA ALA A 70 6.62 -5.58 3.00
C ALA A 70 7.82 -4.61 2.90
N GLY A 71 8.36 -4.18 4.04
CA GLY A 71 9.57 -3.38 4.11
C GLY A 71 10.80 -4.12 3.58
N GLU A 72 10.92 -5.42 3.84
CA GLU A 72 12.00 -6.26 3.31
C GLU A 72 11.91 -6.40 1.77
N VAL A 73 10.71 -6.62 1.22
CA VAL A 73 10.46 -6.64 -0.23
C VAL A 73 10.88 -5.32 -0.86
N LYS A 74 10.39 -4.20 -0.31
CA LYS A 74 10.73 -2.85 -0.77
C LYS A 74 12.24 -2.62 -0.75
N GLY A 75 12.90 -2.91 0.37
CA GLY A 75 14.33 -2.70 0.53
C GLY A 75 15.18 -3.49 -0.48
N LYS A 76 14.78 -4.73 -0.79
CA LYS A 76 15.44 -5.54 -1.82
C LYS A 76 15.27 -4.95 -3.22
N LEU A 77 14.06 -4.48 -3.56
CA LEU A 77 13.78 -3.82 -4.83
C LEU A 77 14.56 -2.52 -4.97
N GLU A 78 14.56 -1.66 -3.94
CA GLU A 78 15.35 -0.44 -3.91
C GLU A 78 16.84 -0.69 -4.11
N LYS A 79 17.37 -1.73 -3.45
CA LYS A 79 18.77 -2.14 -3.61
C LYS A 79 19.09 -2.64 -5.02
N LYS A 80 18.18 -3.42 -5.63
CA LYS A 80 18.33 -3.90 -7.01
C LYS A 80 18.34 -2.76 -8.01
N LEU A 81 17.42 -1.81 -7.85
CA LEU A 81 17.20 -0.72 -8.80
C LEU A 81 18.12 0.48 -8.55
N GLY A 82 18.67 0.62 -7.35
CA GLY A 82 19.49 1.77 -6.94
C GLY A 82 18.69 3.07 -6.78
N ILE A 83 17.38 2.99 -6.56
CA ILE A 83 16.46 4.12 -6.38
C ILE A 83 15.62 3.95 -5.11
N LYS A 84 15.01 5.06 -4.64
CA LYS A 84 14.00 5.03 -3.58
C LYS A 84 12.60 4.91 -4.19
N LEU A 85 11.76 4.08 -3.55
CA LEU A 85 10.38 3.85 -3.93
C LEU A 85 9.47 4.56 -2.92
N GLU A 86 8.89 5.69 -3.31
CA GLU A 86 8.13 6.57 -2.40
C GLU A 86 6.62 6.34 -2.48
N LYS A 87 6.15 5.85 -3.62
CA LYS A 87 4.74 5.58 -3.88
C LYS A 87 4.56 4.10 -4.15
N VAL A 88 3.44 3.53 -3.69
CA VAL A 88 3.11 2.11 -3.89
C VAL A 88 1.63 1.93 -4.17
N ALA A 89 1.32 1.07 -5.14
CA ALA A 89 -0.01 0.50 -5.33
C ALA A 89 -0.09 -0.83 -4.56
N ILE A 90 -1.10 -1.00 -3.72
CA ILE A 90 -1.23 -2.19 -2.88
C ILE A 90 -2.47 -2.97 -3.29
N ALA A 91 -2.29 -4.27 -3.54
CA ALA A 91 -3.35 -5.26 -3.54
C ALA A 91 -3.23 -6.08 -2.25
N ALA A 92 -4.29 -6.13 -1.47
CA ALA A 92 -4.34 -6.94 -0.25
C ALA A 92 -5.46 -7.94 -0.35
N ALA A 93 -5.15 -9.20 -0.05
CA ALA A 93 -6.18 -10.22 0.09
C ALA A 93 -7.02 -9.92 1.35
N GLY A 94 -8.33 -9.96 1.22
CA GLY A 94 -9.24 -9.79 2.35
C GLY A 94 -10.63 -10.28 2.00
N ARG A 95 -11.17 -11.18 2.83
CA ARG A 95 -12.54 -11.69 2.64
C ARG A 95 -13.61 -10.65 3.00
N VAL A 96 -13.23 -9.65 3.80
CA VAL A 96 -14.14 -8.63 4.36
C VAL A 96 -13.51 -7.24 4.21
N LEU A 97 -13.04 -6.91 3.01
CA LEU A 97 -12.60 -5.55 2.72
C LEU A 97 -13.83 -4.67 2.56
N LYS A 98 -13.97 -3.69 3.44
CA LYS A 98 -14.96 -2.63 3.32
C LYS A 98 -14.24 -1.36 2.87
N THR A 99 -14.81 -0.69 1.88
CA THR A 99 -14.31 0.60 1.41
C THR A 99 -15.34 1.67 1.74
N CYS A 100 -14.89 2.76 2.33
CA CYS A 100 -15.71 3.96 2.47
C CYS A 100 -14.92 5.17 1.99
N GLU A 101 -15.59 6.08 1.30
CA GLU A 101 -15.02 7.34 0.87
C GLU A 101 -15.42 8.43 1.87
N ILE A 102 -14.43 9.16 2.38
CA ILE A 102 -14.63 10.24 3.35
C ILE A 102 -14.06 11.52 2.77
N LYS A 103 -14.85 12.58 2.85
CA LYS A 103 -14.40 13.94 2.58
C LYS A 103 -14.33 14.71 3.88
N VAL A 104 -13.17 15.33 4.14
CA VAL A 104 -12.95 16.25 5.25
C VAL A 104 -12.53 17.59 4.68
N GLU A 105 -13.18 18.65 5.14
CA GLU A 105 -12.88 20.02 4.73
C GLU A 105 -12.72 20.87 5.98
N ARG A 106 -11.76 21.75 5.98
CA ARG A 106 -11.53 22.72 7.06
C ARG A 106 -11.23 24.08 6.45
N GLU A 107 -11.95 25.09 6.92
CA GLU A 107 -11.60 26.47 6.60
C GLU A 107 -10.32 26.85 7.35
N ILE A 108 -9.39 27.48 6.65
CA ILE A 108 -8.12 27.94 7.20
C ILE A 108 -8.06 29.45 7.00
N ASP A 109 -7.74 30.17 8.06
CA ASP A 109 -7.63 31.63 8.00
C ASP A 109 -6.59 32.08 6.98
N PRO A 110 -6.87 33.16 6.22
CA PRO A 110 -5.92 33.75 5.28
C PRO A 110 -4.61 34.13 6.00
N GLY A 111 -3.50 33.57 5.52
CA GLY A 111 -2.16 33.82 6.10
C GLY A 111 -1.63 32.71 6.98
N VAL A 112 -2.43 31.70 7.31
CA VAL A 112 -1.93 30.49 7.97
C VAL A 112 -1.25 29.60 6.93
N LEU A 113 0.01 29.23 7.17
CA LEU A 113 0.73 28.27 6.33
C LEU A 113 0.20 26.87 6.62
N ILE A 114 -0.17 26.16 5.55
CA ILE A 114 -0.55 24.75 5.66
C ILE A 114 0.71 23.93 5.91
N ASP A 115 0.86 23.49 7.16
CA ASP A 115 1.97 22.63 7.59
C ASP A 115 1.55 21.16 7.70
N ARG A 116 2.49 20.32 8.13
CA ARG A 116 2.26 18.89 8.33
C ARG A 116 1.23 18.60 9.43
N ASP A 117 1.13 19.44 10.45
CA ASP A 117 0.23 19.21 11.57
C ASP A 117 -1.23 19.45 11.15
N ILE A 118 -1.47 20.44 10.30
CA ILE A 118 -2.79 20.69 9.72
C ILE A 118 -3.21 19.51 8.82
N ILE A 119 -2.31 19.03 7.97
CA ILE A 119 -2.57 17.87 7.10
C ILE A 119 -2.85 16.63 7.94
N TYR A 120 -2.00 16.34 8.90
CA TYR A 120 -2.17 15.20 9.81
C TYR A 120 -3.49 15.27 10.58
N GLY A 121 -3.88 16.46 11.04
CA GLY A 121 -5.17 16.68 11.70
C GLY A 121 -6.37 16.34 10.81
N LEU A 122 -6.32 16.71 9.52
CA LEU A 122 -7.35 16.36 8.53
C LEU A 122 -7.37 14.85 8.24
N GLU A 123 -6.21 14.22 8.12
CA GLU A 123 -6.10 12.77 7.92
C GLU A 123 -6.70 12.00 9.09
N MET A 124 -6.37 12.38 10.32
CA MET A 124 -6.91 11.75 11.53
C MET A 124 -8.42 11.95 11.66
N GLU A 125 -8.95 13.12 11.32
CA GLU A 125 -10.39 13.36 11.28
C GLU A 125 -11.07 12.49 10.24
N GLY A 126 -10.45 12.30 9.06
CA GLY A 126 -10.92 11.39 8.02
C GLY A 126 -10.99 9.95 8.50
N ILE A 127 -9.92 9.46 9.14
CA ILE A 127 -9.85 8.10 9.71
C ILE A 127 -10.95 7.90 10.76
N GLN A 128 -11.14 8.85 11.68
CA GLN A 128 -12.18 8.74 12.71
C GLN A 128 -13.59 8.71 12.12
N LYS A 129 -13.87 9.54 11.10
CA LYS A 129 -15.15 9.51 10.39
C LYS A 129 -15.37 8.18 9.65
N ALA A 130 -14.33 7.67 8.99
CA ALA A 130 -14.39 6.38 8.31
C ALA A 130 -14.70 5.26 9.30
N GLN A 131 -14.01 5.22 10.41
CA GLN A 131 -14.20 4.21 11.45
C GLN A 131 -15.62 4.26 12.03
N ALA A 132 -16.14 5.44 12.33
CA ALA A 132 -17.49 5.60 12.83
C ALA A 132 -18.59 5.12 11.86
N ILE A 133 -18.34 5.17 10.55
CA ILE A 133 -19.25 4.62 9.53
C ILE A 133 -19.15 3.09 9.52
N LEU A 134 -17.94 2.54 9.50
CA LEU A 134 -17.72 1.10 9.46
C LEU A 134 -18.26 0.40 10.70
N ASP A 135 -18.09 1.00 11.89
CA ASP A 135 -18.61 0.49 13.16
C ASP A 135 -20.15 0.45 13.19
N LYS A 136 -20.81 1.47 12.62
CA LYS A 136 -22.28 1.48 12.49
C LYS A 136 -22.78 0.37 11.57
N ASP A 137 -22.06 0.10 10.48
CA ASP A 137 -22.39 -0.98 9.56
C ASP A 137 -22.22 -2.35 10.23
N GLU A 138 -21.20 -2.54 11.06
CA GLU A 138 -21.01 -3.78 11.82
C GLU A 138 -22.11 -4.00 12.85
N ALA A 139 -22.54 -2.96 13.56
CA ALA A 139 -23.65 -3.04 14.48
C ALA A 139 -24.99 -3.40 13.79
N SER A 140 -25.16 -2.99 12.53
CA SER A 140 -26.35 -3.34 11.73
C SER A 140 -26.31 -4.75 11.13
N VAL A 141 -25.12 -5.33 10.92
CA VAL A 141 -24.91 -6.69 10.37
C VAL A 141 -24.82 -7.75 11.46
N GLY A 142 -24.72 -7.35 12.73
CA GLY A 142 -24.48 -8.19 13.90
C GLY A 142 -25.59 -9.22 14.27
N GLN A 143 -26.46 -9.64 13.35
CA GLN A 143 -27.44 -10.71 13.54
C GLN A 143 -27.31 -11.90 12.58
N THR A 144 -26.28 -11.95 11.75
CA THR A 144 -26.07 -13.14 10.91
C THR A 144 -25.09 -14.08 11.62
N LYS A 145 -25.63 -14.95 12.47
CA LYS A 145 -24.88 -16.11 13.00
C LYS A 145 -24.53 -17.02 11.84
N TYR A 146 -23.24 -17.16 11.57
CA TYR A 146 -22.74 -18.26 10.75
C TYR A 146 -22.75 -19.52 11.61
N TYR A 147 -23.52 -20.50 11.23
CA TYR A 147 -23.44 -21.88 11.69
C TYR A 147 -22.37 -22.61 10.88
#